data_d682263172854734ad4f00da363a3490
#
_entry.id   d682263172854734ad4f00da363a3490
#
_cell.length_a   1.000
_cell.length_b   1.000
_cell.length_c   1.000
_cell.angle_alpha   90.00
_cell.angle_beta   90.00
_cell.angle_gamma   90.00
#
_symmetry.space_group_name_H-M   'P 1'
#
loop_
_entity.id
_entity.type
_entity.pdbx_description
1 polymer ?
#
loop_
_entity_poly.entity_id
_entity_poly.type
_entity_poly.pdbx_seq_one_letter_code
_entity_poly.pdbx_strand_id
1 'polypeptide(L)'
;MLAPFRMVCGNFILPEPASYVFFCAVFNLRNLLYLICPHNEISIVQRSQQQSAVAAAAYQSGEKLFCGYDQEVKHYPEKRGIVHNEILLPANAPRSYADRNTLWNAAEAVEKQWNSQLARRWVLTIPREIPPDQYAVLVREFCEQQFVSKGMIVDFAIHDPYPPGHNPHAHVLLTMRAMDEHGKWLPKSSKVYDLDEKGERIKLPSGRWKSHKEDTVDWNDQKYCEIWRHEWEVIQNRYLEANDRPERVDLRSYARQGLDREFIIFLIE
;
A
#
# COMPACT_ATOMS: atom_id res chain seq x y z
N MET A 1 29.65 -25.54 -3.52
CA MET A 1 29.85 -24.19 -2.95
C MET A 1 28.56 -23.41 -3.19
N LEU A 2 27.67 -23.42 -2.23
CA LEU A 2 26.40 -22.72 -2.27
C LEU A 2 26.61 -21.35 -1.61
N ALA A 3 26.34 -20.29 -2.36
CA ALA A 3 26.41 -18.93 -1.84
C ALA A 3 25.23 -18.66 -0.88
N PRO A 4 25.41 -17.86 0.18
CA PRO A 4 24.37 -17.63 1.15
C PRO A 4 23.28 -16.70 0.57
N PHE A 5 22.04 -17.16 0.61
CA PHE A 5 20.85 -16.35 0.33
C PHE A 5 20.72 -15.26 1.40
N ARG A 6 20.78 -14.02 0.97
CA ARG A 6 20.49 -12.84 1.77
C ARG A 6 19.00 -12.53 1.63
N MET A 7 18.21 -12.89 2.63
CA MET A 7 16.83 -12.41 2.75
C MET A 7 16.87 -10.97 3.26
N VAL A 8 16.62 -10.03 2.38
CA VAL A 8 16.32 -8.64 2.73
C VAL A 8 14.80 -8.53 2.73
N CYS A 9 14.19 -8.05 3.80
CA CYS A 9 12.81 -7.58 3.76
C CYS A 9 12.76 -6.36 2.82
N GLY A 10 12.44 -6.58 1.57
CA GLY A 10 12.39 -5.60 0.50
C GLY A 10 12.99 -6.16 -0.77
N ASN A 11 12.18 -6.25 -1.82
CA ASN A 11 12.52 -6.54 -3.21
C ASN A 11 12.92 -7.99 -3.52
N PHE A 12 11.91 -8.85 -3.68
CA PHE A 12 12.01 -9.99 -4.58
C PHE A 12 11.05 -9.77 -5.74
N ILE A 13 11.63 -9.59 -6.93
CA ILE A 13 10.93 -9.74 -8.19
C ILE A 13 10.97 -11.24 -8.49
N LEU A 14 9.83 -11.92 -8.32
CA LEU A 14 9.65 -13.28 -8.83
C LEU A 14 8.99 -13.21 -10.20
N PRO A 15 9.46 -13.98 -11.20
CA PRO A 15 8.72 -14.12 -12.45
C PRO A 15 7.40 -14.87 -12.17
N GLU A 16 6.30 -14.39 -12.71
CA GLU A 16 5.03 -15.09 -12.69
C GLU A 16 5.10 -16.45 -13.43
N PRO A 17 4.30 -17.50 -13.10
CA PRO A 17 3.19 -17.52 -12.16
C PRO A 17 3.26 -18.67 -11.13
N ALA A 18 3.22 -18.38 -9.88
CA ALA A 18 2.61 -19.26 -8.86
C ALA A 18 2.56 -18.50 -7.53
N SER A 19 1.43 -17.86 -7.25
CA SER A 19 1.18 -17.23 -5.97
C SER A 19 0.93 -18.31 -4.91
N TYR A 20 1.98 -18.88 -4.37
CA TYR A 20 1.89 -19.65 -3.13
C TYR A 20 1.99 -18.68 -1.97
N VAL A 21 0.85 -18.24 -1.46
CA VAL A 21 0.79 -17.56 -0.17
C VAL A 21 0.84 -18.65 0.89
N PHE A 22 1.99 -18.81 1.50
CA PHE A 22 2.16 -19.71 2.62
C PHE A 22 1.53 -19.11 3.87
N PHE A 23 0.52 -19.77 4.41
CA PHE A 23 0.01 -19.52 5.74
C PHE A 23 0.95 -20.16 6.76
N CYS A 24 1.65 -19.36 7.52
CA CYS A 24 2.41 -19.83 8.66
C CYS A 24 1.57 -19.61 9.92
N ALA A 25 0.89 -20.66 10.39
CA ALA A 25 0.33 -20.70 11.73
C ALA A 25 1.44 -21.09 12.70
N VAL A 26 1.89 -20.16 13.54
CA VAL A 26 2.89 -20.44 14.57
C VAL A 26 2.16 -20.75 15.88
N PHE A 27 2.30 -21.98 16.37
CA PHE A 27 1.80 -22.36 17.69
C PHE A 27 2.72 -21.84 18.78
N ASN A 28 2.24 -20.93 19.61
CA ASN A 28 2.93 -20.56 20.82
C ASN A 28 2.46 -21.47 21.96
N LEU A 29 3.28 -22.45 22.33
CA LEU A 29 3.00 -23.45 23.36
C LEU A 29 2.78 -22.90 24.78
N ARG A 30 3.02 -21.61 25.02
CA ARG A 30 2.84 -20.98 26.35
C ARG A 30 1.49 -20.25 26.51
N ASN A 31 0.85 -19.85 25.43
CA ASN A 31 -0.51 -19.30 25.43
C ASN A 31 -1.20 -19.86 24.20
N LEU A 32 -2.24 -20.64 24.31
CA LEU A 32 -3.02 -21.26 23.22
C LEU A 32 -3.59 -20.27 22.17
N LEU A 33 -2.83 -19.26 21.81
CA LEU A 33 -3.17 -18.24 20.81
C LEU A 33 -2.62 -18.69 19.45
N TYR A 34 -3.49 -18.92 18.50
CA TYR A 34 -3.14 -19.12 17.11
C TYR A 34 -2.69 -17.77 16.52
N LEU A 35 -1.39 -17.65 16.22
CA LEU A 35 -0.85 -16.46 15.54
C LEU A 35 -0.98 -16.62 14.03
N ILE A 36 -1.61 -15.65 13.41
CA ILE A 36 -1.66 -15.51 11.95
C ILE A 36 -0.51 -14.59 11.54
N CYS A 37 0.38 -15.09 10.66
CA CYS A 37 1.46 -14.28 10.07
C CYS A 37 1.05 -13.86 8.65
N PRO A 38 0.34 -12.75 8.48
CA PRO A 38 -0.12 -12.32 7.18
C PRO A 38 1.02 -11.68 6.38
N HIS A 39 1.00 -11.91 5.07
CA HIS A 39 1.85 -11.18 4.14
C HIS A 39 1.40 -9.73 4.04
N ASN A 40 2.33 -8.79 4.17
CA ASN A 40 2.06 -7.36 4.13
C ASN A 40 3.16 -6.67 3.32
N GLU A 41 2.85 -6.26 2.09
CA GLU A 41 3.82 -5.70 1.16
C GLU A 41 3.44 -4.28 0.75
N ILE A 42 4.38 -3.35 0.95
CA ILE A 42 4.28 -1.98 0.44
C ILE A 42 5.28 -1.83 -0.70
N SER A 43 4.80 -1.33 -1.83
CA SER A 43 5.62 -1.03 -3.01
C SER A 43 5.21 0.28 -3.66
N ILE A 44 6.08 0.81 -4.53
CA ILE A 44 5.82 2.04 -5.28
C ILE A 44 5.67 1.68 -6.75
N VAL A 45 4.58 2.14 -7.36
CA VAL A 45 4.41 2.11 -8.81
C VAL A 45 5.23 3.25 -9.39
N GLN A 46 6.26 2.94 -10.16
CA GLN A 46 7.25 3.90 -10.63
C GLN A 46 7.44 3.86 -12.15
N ARG A 47 7.42 5.03 -12.80
CA ARG A 47 7.54 5.13 -14.27
C ARG A 47 8.87 4.61 -14.80
N SER A 48 9.99 4.86 -14.10
CA SER A 48 11.31 4.33 -14.51
C SER A 48 11.41 2.81 -14.52
N GLN A 49 10.47 2.12 -13.86
CA GLN A 49 10.32 0.66 -13.89
C GLN A 49 9.29 0.22 -14.95
N GLN A 50 8.92 1.09 -15.88
CA GLN A 50 7.91 0.84 -16.91
C GLN A 50 6.53 0.48 -16.33
N GLN A 51 6.24 0.95 -15.11
CA GLN A 51 4.96 0.73 -14.46
C GLN A 51 4.02 1.90 -14.69
N SER A 52 2.71 1.63 -14.65
CA SER A 52 1.62 2.59 -14.78
C SER A 52 0.64 2.43 -13.61
N ALA A 53 0.16 3.54 -13.06
CA ALA A 53 -0.88 3.52 -12.04
C ALA A 53 -2.23 3.09 -12.64
N VAL A 54 -2.51 3.46 -13.90
CA VAL A 54 -3.68 2.98 -14.65
C VAL A 54 -3.63 1.47 -14.83
N ALA A 55 -2.46 0.91 -15.17
CA ALA A 55 -2.30 -0.53 -15.30
C ALA A 55 -2.47 -1.26 -13.95
N ALA A 56 -1.91 -0.69 -12.85
CA ALA A 56 -2.08 -1.25 -11.52
C ALA A 56 -3.56 -1.23 -11.08
N ALA A 57 -4.28 -0.14 -11.36
CA ALA A 57 -5.70 -0.03 -11.07
C ALA A 57 -6.56 -1.00 -11.90
N ALA A 58 -6.26 -1.16 -13.20
CA ALA A 58 -6.91 -2.13 -14.07
C ALA A 58 -6.69 -3.57 -13.59
N TYR A 59 -5.47 -3.88 -13.15
CA TYR A 59 -5.12 -5.20 -12.62
C TYR A 59 -5.89 -5.54 -11.35
N GLN A 60 -5.93 -4.62 -10.38
CA GLN A 60 -6.59 -4.89 -9.11
C GLN A 60 -8.12 -4.90 -9.21
N SER A 61 -8.71 -4.04 -10.04
CA SER A 61 -10.17 -3.93 -10.19
C SER A 61 -10.77 -4.90 -11.22
N GLY A 62 -9.95 -5.46 -12.12
CA GLY A 62 -10.42 -6.24 -13.27
C GLY A 62 -11.08 -5.40 -14.38
N GLU A 63 -11.08 -4.09 -14.23
CA GLU A 63 -11.69 -3.18 -15.20
C GLU A 63 -10.80 -2.95 -16.43
N LYS A 64 -11.44 -2.58 -17.53
CA LYS A 64 -10.77 -2.16 -18.74
C LYS A 64 -10.56 -0.65 -18.70
N LEU A 65 -9.30 -0.21 -18.52
CA LEU A 65 -8.97 1.20 -18.38
C LEU A 65 -8.07 1.69 -19.53
N PHE A 66 -8.39 2.85 -20.09
CA PHE A 66 -7.54 3.49 -21.10
C PHE A 66 -6.45 4.30 -20.40
N CYS A 67 -5.19 4.08 -20.76
CA CYS A 67 -4.06 4.83 -20.24
C CYS A 67 -3.70 5.96 -21.22
N GLY A 68 -3.88 7.20 -20.79
CA GLY A 68 -3.59 8.39 -21.58
C GLY A 68 -2.09 8.64 -21.82
N TYR A 69 -1.21 8.05 -20.99
CA TYR A 69 0.23 8.21 -21.14
C TYR A 69 0.81 7.45 -22.34
N ASP A 70 0.46 6.17 -22.47
CA ASP A 70 0.94 5.30 -23.55
C ASP A 70 -0.11 5.04 -24.65
N GLN A 71 -1.30 5.61 -24.50
CA GLN A 71 -2.42 5.50 -25.46
C GLN A 71 -2.92 4.06 -25.65
N GLU A 72 -2.79 3.22 -24.59
CA GLU A 72 -3.17 1.82 -24.61
C GLU A 72 -4.31 1.54 -23.65
N VAL A 73 -5.07 0.50 -23.93
CA VAL A 73 -6.08 -0.06 -23.03
C VAL A 73 -5.41 -1.10 -22.13
N LYS A 74 -5.46 -0.90 -20.82
CA LYS A 74 -5.00 -1.86 -19.83
C LYS A 74 -6.17 -2.76 -19.43
N HIS A 75 -5.99 -4.08 -19.62
CA HIS A 75 -7.02 -5.08 -19.30
C HIS A 75 -6.36 -6.41 -18.97
N TYR A 76 -6.82 -7.04 -17.88
CA TYR A 76 -6.28 -8.30 -17.36
C TYR A 76 -7.41 -9.34 -17.23
N PRO A 77 -7.86 -9.97 -18.34
CA PRO A 77 -9.05 -10.83 -18.38
C PRO A 77 -8.92 -12.11 -17.54
N GLU A 78 -7.67 -12.56 -17.29
CA GLU A 78 -7.39 -13.74 -16.48
C GLU A 78 -7.54 -13.48 -14.96
N LYS A 79 -7.68 -12.21 -14.55
CA LYS A 79 -7.83 -11.86 -13.14
C LYS A 79 -9.21 -12.28 -12.65
N ARG A 80 -9.23 -13.22 -11.70
CA ARG A 80 -10.44 -13.79 -11.09
C ARG A 80 -10.42 -13.58 -9.58
N GLY A 81 -11.57 -13.84 -8.94
CA GLY A 81 -11.69 -13.77 -7.49
C GLY A 81 -11.78 -12.35 -6.93
N ILE A 82 -12.10 -11.35 -7.75
CA ILE A 82 -12.38 -10.00 -7.26
C ILE A 82 -13.78 -10.02 -6.67
N VAL A 83 -13.88 -9.81 -5.34
CA VAL A 83 -15.15 -9.85 -4.62
C VAL A 83 -15.67 -8.46 -4.26
N HIS A 84 -14.80 -7.46 -4.23
CA HIS A 84 -15.17 -6.07 -3.98
C HIS A 84 -14.13 -5.12 -4.58
N ASN A 85 -14.56 -3.94 -5.04
CA ASN A 85 -13.67 -2.82 -5.36
C ASN A 85 -14.36 -1.49 -5.08
N GLU A 86 -13.60 -0.50 -4.62
CA GLU A 86 -14.14 0.78 -4.19
C GLU A 86 -13.08 1.88 -4.24
N ILE A 87 -13.51 3.12 -4.50
CA ILE A 87 -12.68 4.31 -4.39
C ILE A 87 -13.19 5.19 -3.25
N LEU A 88 -12.30 5.54 -2.32
CA LEU A 88 -12.58 6.43 -1.20
C LEU A 88 -11.94 7.78 -1.46
N LEU A 89 -12.74 8.82 -1.36
CA LEU A 89 -12.35 10.19 -1.67
C LEU A 89 -12.29 11.03 -0.38
N PRO A 90 -11.21 11.79 -0.13
CA PRO A 90 -11.23 12.84 0.88
C PRO A 90 -12.20 13.98 0.47
N ALA A 91 -12.65 14.75 1.45
CA ALA A 91 -13.71 15.73 1.26
C ALA A 91 -13.42 16.79 0.19
N ASN A 92 -12.14 17.12 -0.02
CA ASN A 92 -11.67 18.08 -1.02
C ASN A 92 -11.39 17.49 -2.40
N ALA A 93 -11.56 16.17 -2.58
CA ALA A 93 -11.35 15.54 -3.88
C ALA A 93 -12.51 15.79 -4.84
N PRO A 94 -12.25 16.02 -6.13
CA PRO A 94 -13.29 16.10 -7.15
C PRO A 94 -14.12 14.79 -7.19
N ARG A 95 -15.44 14.91 -7.24
CA ARG A 95 -16.32 13.72 -7.34
C ARG A 95 -16.08 12.90 -8.59
N SER A 96 -15.54 13.49 -9.66
CA SER A 96 -15.15 12.77 -10.88
C SER A 96 -14.07 11.72 -10.65
N TYR A 97 -13.31 11.82 -9.56
CA TYR A 97 -12.31 10.81 -9.18
C TYR A 97 -12.92 9.54 -8.55
N ALA A 98 -14.24 9.47 -8.40
CA ALA A 98 -14.93 8.21 -8.17
C ALA A 98 -14.90 7.28 -9.41
N ASP A 99 -14.63 7.83 -10.60
CA ASP A 99 -14.31 7.07 -11.81
C ASP A 99 -12.81 6.72 -11.83
N ARG A 100 -12.51 5.44 -11.83
CA ARG A 100 -11.14 4.90 -11.73
C ARG A 100 -10.26 5.35 -12.90
N ASN A 101 -10.82 5.37 -14.10
CA ASN A 101 -10.10 5.79 -15.29
C ASN A 101 -9.71 7.27 -15.21
N THR A 102 -10.65 8.11 -14.82
CA THR A 102 -10.42 9.55 -14.63
C THR A 102 -9.37 9.81 -13.53
N LEU A 103 -9.51 9.15 -12.38
CA LEU A 103 -8.58 9.30 -11.25
C LEU A 103 -7.14 9.00 -11.64
N TRP A 104 -6.89 7.78 -12.16
CA TRP A 104 -5.51 7.34 -12.35
C TRP A 104 -4.84 8.00 -13.55
N ASN A 105 -5.61 8.39 -14.58
CA ASN A 105 -5.06 9.24 -15.64
C ASN A 105 -4.72 10.64 -15.14
N ALA A 106 -5.55 11.25 -14.29
CA ALA A 106 -5.25 12.54 -13.69
C ALA A 106 -4.00 12.47 -12.78
N ALA A 107 -3.87 11.41 -11.97
CA ALA A 107 -2.72 11.19 -11.13
C ALA A 107 -1.42 10.98 -11.93
N GLU A 108 -1.47 10.26 -13.05
CA GLU A 108 -0.31 10.10 -13.93
C GLU A 108 0.05 11.36 -14.71
N ALA A 109 -0.93 12.14 -15.14
CA ALA A 109 -0.73 13.33 -15.96
C ALA A 109 0.06 14.44 -15.23
N VAL A 110 -0.05 14.52 -13.89
CA VAL A 110 0.70 15.50 -13.09
C VAL A 110 2.15 15.07 -12.83
N GLU A 111 2.47 13.80 -13.07
CA GLU A 111 3.79 13.22 -12.87
C GLU A 111 4.60 13.26 -14.16
N LYS A 112 5.40 14.34 -14.35
CA LYS A 112 6.07 14.62 -15.63
C LYS A 112 7.46 13.98 -15.77
N GLN A 113 8.10 13.60 -14.67
CA GLN A 113 9.47 13.10 -14.70
C GLN A 113 9.50 11.61 -15.06
N TRP A 114 10.56 11.21 -15.76
CA TRP A 114 10.78 9.80 -16.15
C TRP A 114 10.88 8.83 -14.95
N ASN A 115 11.32 9.33 -13.81
CA ASN A 115 11.45 8.56 -12.55
C ASN A 115 10.35 8.85 -11.54
N SER A 116 9.23 9.42 -11.98
CA SER A 116 8.11 9.73 -11.07
C SER A 116 7.54 8.49 -10.41
N GLN A 117 7.28 8.63 -9.12
CA GLN A 117 6.44 7.71 -8.37
C GLN A 117 4.98 8.06 -8.65
N LEU A 118 4.22 7.09 -9.18
CA LEU A 118 2.86 7.30 -9.69
C LEU A 118 1.81 6.98 -8.64
N ALA A 119 2.01 5.91 -7.89
CA ALA A 119 1.13 5.46 -6.82
C ALA A 119 1.91 4.66 -5.78
N ARG A 120 1.37 4.56 -4.57
CA ARG A 120 1.80 3.58 -3.57
C ARG A 120 0.82 2.43 -3.60
N ARG A 121 1.35 1.22 -3.68
CA ARG A 121 0.57 -0.01 -3.62
C ARG A 121 0.84 -0.72 -2.31
N TRP A 122 -0.22 -1.20 -1.69
CA TRP A 122 -0.14 -2.06 -0.53
C TRP A 122 -1.00 -3.31 -0.74
N VAL A 123 -0.45 -4.47 -0.40
CA VAL A 123 -1.20 -5.74 -0.37
C VAL A 123 -1.39 -6.10 1.11
N LEU A 124 -2.63 -6.23 1.52
CA LEU A 124 -3.08 -6.50 2.87
C LEU A 124 -3.75 -7.86 2.93
N THR A 125 -3.17 -8.82 3.62
CA THR A 125 -3.84 -10.11 3.87
C THR A 125 -4.97 -9.91 4.87
N ILE A 126 -6.12 -10.55 4.62
CA ILE A 126 -7.27 -10.56 5.51
C ILE A 126 -7.36 -11.95 6.16
N PRO A 127 -7.49 -12.06 7.50
CA PRO A 127 -7.71 -13.35 8.17
C PRO A 127 -8.95 -14.05 7.63
N ARG A 128 -8.85 -15.34 7.33
CA ARG A 128 -9.97 -16.17 6.85
C ARG A 128 -11.05 -16.36 7.91
N GLU A 129 -10.66 -16.20 9.16
CA GLU A 129 -11.48 -16.33 10.35
C GLU A 129 -12.49 -15.17 10.47
N ILE A 130 -12.25 -14.07 9.77
CA ILE A 130 -13.22 -12.97 9.64
C ILE A 130 -14.26 -13.37 8.59
N PRO A 131 -15.55 -13.19 8.86
CA PRO A 131 -16.61 -13.47 7.88
C PRO A 131 -16.45 -12.68 6.57
N PRO A 132 -16.65 -13.28 5.38
CA PRO A 132 -16.44 -12.62 4.09
C PRO A 132 -17.28 -11.36 3.86
N ASP A 133 -18.46 -11.27 4.45
CA ASP A 133 -19.34 -10.09 4.39
C ASP A 133 -18.77 -8.88 5.16
N GLN A 134 -17.78 -9.10 6.02
CA GLN A 134 -17.11 -8.05 6.79
C GLN A 134 -15.81 -7.54 6.11
N TYR A 135 -15.29 -8.22 5.09
CA TYR A 135 -14.01 -7.84 4.46
C TYR A 135 -14.02 -6.39 3.94
N ALA A 136 -15.06 -6.01 3.23
CA ALA A 136 -15.15 -4.66 2.66
C ALA A 136 -15.23 -3.58 3.74
N VAL A 137 -15.97 -3.84 4.82
CA VAL A 137 -16.11 -2.90 5.93
C VAL A 137 -14.78 -2.74 6.67
N LEU A 138 -14.09 -3.85 6.96
CA LEU A 138 -12.77 -3.87 7.60
C LEU A 138 -11.75 -3.04 6.81
N VAL A 139 -11.63 -3.30 5.49
CA VAL A 139 -10.65 -2.60 4.65
C VAL A 139 -11.00 -1.13 4.48
N ARG A 140 -12.30 -0.81 4.29
CA ARG A 140 -12.78 0.58 4.19
C ARG A 140 -12.45 1.36 5.46
N GLU A 141 -12.77 0.82 6.63
CA GLU A 141 -12.52 1.47 7.91
C GLU A 141 -11.03 1.77 8.10
N PHE A 142 -10.15 0.80 7.82
CA PHE A 142 -8.72 1.01 7.88
C PHE A 142 -8.26 2.12 6.92
N CYS A 143 -8.72 2.07 5.67
CA CYS A 143 -8.34 3.05 4.65
C CYS A 143 -8.84 4.46 4.98
N GLU A 144 -10.05 4.59 5.50
CA GLU A 144 -10.60 5.88 5.93
C GLU A 144 -9.78 6.49 7.08
N GLN A 145 -9.44 5.68 8.09
CA GLN A 145 -8.69 6.14 9.25
C GLN A 145 -7.24 6.48 8.92
N GLN A 146 -6.57 5.68 8.08
CA GLN A 146 -5.13 5.82 7.89
C GLN A 146 -4.75 6.65 6.67
N PHE A 147 -5.57 6.70 5.63
CA PHE A 147 -5.23 7.33 4.37
C PHE A 147 -6.15 8.49 3.98
N VAL A 148 -7.46 8.25 3.92
CA VAL A 148 -8.44 9.29 3.51
C VAL A 148 -8.43 10.46 4.48
N SER A 149 -8.36 10.20 5.79
CA SER A 149 -8.25 11.21 6.84
C SER A 149 -7.03 12.14 6.69
N LYS A 150 -5.99 11.66 5.99
CA LYS A 150 -4.76 12.42 5.69
C LYS A 150 -4.80 13.09 4.32
N GLY A 151 -5.89 12.93 3.56
CA GLY A 151 -6.08 13.54 2.25
C GLY A 151 -5.63 12.70 1.05
N MET A 152 -5.30 11.42 1.25
CA MET A 152 -5.03 10.49 0.15
C MET A 152 -6.34 10.01 -0.48
N ILE A 153 -6.36 9.85 -1.80
CA ILE A 153 -7.39 9.05 -2.45
C ILE A 153 -6.95 7.60 -2.38
N VAL A 154 -7.89 6.74 -2.04
CA VAL A 154 -7.70 5.29 -1.93
C VAL A 154 -8.52 4.59 -2.99
N ASP A 155 -7.91 3.71 -3.76
CA ASP A 155 -8.58 2.76 -4.64
C ASP A 155 -8.23 1.37 -4.16
N PHE A 156 -9.20 0.61 -3.65
CA PHE A 156 -8.93 -0.73 -3.17
C PHE A 156 -9.81 -1.77 -3.84
N ALA A 157 -9.25 -2.98 -3.97
CA ALA A 157 -9.97 -4.15 -4.44
C ALA A 157 -9.67 -5.34 -3.53
N ILE A 158 -10.69 -6.10 -3.17
CA ILE A 158 -10.55 -7.32 -2.37
C ILE A 158 -10.60 -8.51 -3.31
N HIS A 159 -9.60 -9.36 -3.19
CA HIS A 159 -9.50 -10.61 -3.93
C HIS A 159 -9.63 -11.79 -2.97
N ASP A 160 -10.40 -12.77 -3.37
CA ASP A 160 -10.52 -14.05 -2.69
C ASP A 160 -10.46 -15.17 -3.73
N PRO A 161 -9.25 -15.58 -4.13
CA PRO A 161 -9.04 -16.59 -5.17
C PRO A 161 -9.39 -17.98 -4.64
N TYR A 162 -10.57 -18.45 -4.95
CA TYR A 162 -11.00 -19.80 -4.62
C TYR A 162 -11.62 -20.50 -5.84
N PRO A 163 -11.27 -21.76 -6.14
CA PRO A 163 -10.07 -22.54 -5.81
C PRO A 163 -8.83 -22.02 -6.57
N PRO A 164 -7.56 -22.37 -6.26
CA PRO A 164 -7.17 -23.51 -5.42
C PRO A 164 -6.99 -23.18 -3.95
N GLY A 165 -7.00 -21.93 -3.52
CA GLY A 165 -6.79 -21.56 -2.13
C GLY A 165 -7.67 -20.39 -1.70
N HIS A 166 -8.21 -20.45 -0.50
CA HIS A 166 -8.88 -19.34 0.16
C HIS A 166 -7.81 -18.43 0.78
N ASN A 167 -7.57 -17.30 0.15
CA ASN A 167 -6.55 -16.32 0.56
C ASN A 167 -7.08 -14.90 0.35
N PRO A 168 -8.03 -14.47 1.18
CA PRO A 168 -8.57 -13.13 1.07
C PRO A 168 -7.50 -12.07 1.32
N HIS A 169 -7.39 -11.12 0.41
CA HIS A 169 -6.43 -10.02 0.52
C HIS A 169 -6.94 -8.77 -0.20
N ALA A 170 -6.54 -7.61 0.27
CA ALA A 170 -6.86 -6.35 -0.37
C ALA A 170 -5.63 -5.78 -1.08
N HIS A 171 -5.82 -5.37 -2.32
CA HIS A 171 -4.91 -4.47 -3.03
C HIS A 171 -5.37 -3.05 -2.78
N VAL A 172 -4.51 -2.23 -2.22
CA VAL A 172 -4.78 -0.82 -1.92
C VAL A 172 -3.83 0.04 -2.74
N LEU A 173 -4.37 0.91 -3.59
CA LEU A 173 -3.61 1.86 -4.39
C LEU A 173 -3.88 3.26 -3.88
N LEU A 174 -2.82 4.01 -3.54
CA LEU A 174 -2.87 5.31 -2.91
C LEU A 174 -2.25 6.37 -3.79
N THR A 175 -2.86 7.54 -3.84
CA THR A 175 -2.28 8.71 -4.51
C THR A 175 -1.05 9.24 -3.77
N MET A 176 -0.10 9.83 -4.51
CA MET A 176 1.18 10.31 -3.99
C MET A 176 1.24 11.84 -3.85
N ARG A 177 0.14 12.54 -4.16
CA ARG A 177 0.02 13.99 -4.03
C ARG A 177 -1.21 14.36 -3.23
N ALA A 178 -1.08 15.35 -2.39
CA ALA A 178 -2.22 16.01 -1.78
C ALA A 178 -2.93 16.91 -2.80
N MET A 179 -4.15 17.30 -2.45
CA MET A 179 -4.94 18.29 -3.18
C MET A 179 -5.20 19.51 -2.28
N ASP A 180 -5.37 20.66 -2.90
CA ASP A 180 -5.85 21.85 -2.22
C ASP A 180 -7.37 21.77 -1.94
N GLU A 181 -7.93 22.82 -1.34
CA GLU A 181 -9.36 22.92 -1.02
C GLU A 181 -10.28 22.92 -2.26
N HIS A 182 -9.71 23.18 -3.43
CA HIS A 182 -10.42 23.17 -4.72
C HIS A 182 -10.23 21.86 -5.52
N GLY A 183 -9.56 20.86 -4.92
CA GLY A 183 -9.30 19.57 -5.58
C GLY A 183 -8.19 19.59 -6.63
N LYS A 184 -7.33 20.59 -6.62
CA LYS A 184 -6.18 20.67 -7.51
C LYS A 184 -4.96 20.00 -6.87
N TRP A 185 -4.25 19.18 -7.66
CA TRP A 185 -3.04 18.51 -7.21
C TRP A 185 -1.95 19.49 -6.80
N LEU A 186 -1.45 19.36 -5.59
CA LEU A 186 -0.31 20.08 -5.06
C LEU A 186 1.01 19.47 -5.52
N PRO A 187 2.11 20.24 -5.59
CA PRO A 187 3.44 19.67 -5.81
C PRO A 187 3.82 18.76 -4.64
N LYS A 188 4.60 17.69 -4.87
CA LYS A 188 5.10 16.82 -3.79
C LYS A 188 5.99 17.54 -2.80
N SER A 189 6.68 18.59 -3.27
CA SER A 189 7.58 19.39 -2.46
C SER A 189 7.76 20.78 -3.08
N SER A 190 8.13 21.73 -2.25
CA SER A 190 8.46 23.09 -2.62
C SER A 190 9.92 23.41 -2.30
N LYS A 191 10.46 24.41 -3.00
CA LYS A 191 11.76 24.97 -2.69
C LYS A 191 11.59 26.09 -1.68
N VAL A 192 12.18 25.92 -0.49
CA VAL A 192 12.18 26.92 0.57
C VAL A 192 13.57 27.55 0.68
N TYR A 193 13.63 28.88 0.77
CA TYR A 193 14.88 29.58 0.96
C TYR A 193 15.23 29.67 2.44
N ASP A 194 16.49 29.36 2.77
CA ASP A 194 16.99 29.52 4.13
C ASP A 194 17.14 31.00 4.45
N LEU A 195 16.66 31.37 5.64
CA LEU A 195 16.74 32.74 6.14
C LEU A 195 17.80 32.83 7.24
N ASP A 196 18.42 33.98 7.36
CA ASP A 196 19.32 34.34 8.47
C ASP A 196 18.51 34.80 9.71
N GLU A 197 19.22 35.20 10.77
CA GLU A 197 18.61 35.66 12.01
C GLU A 197 17.78 36.97 11.84
N LYS A 198 17.96 37.68 10.71
CA LYS A 198 17.22 38.89 10.36
C LYS A 198 16.03 38.63 9.43
N GLY A 199 15.85 37.39 9.03
CA GLY A 199 14.79 36.98 8.08
C GLY A 199 15.17 37.24 6.61
N GLU A 200 16.45 37.51 6.30
CA GLU A 200 16.93 37.69 4.93
C GLU A 200 17.43 36.36 4.34
N ARG A 201 17.30 36.21 3.01
CA ARG A 201 17.79 34.99 2.32
C ARG A 201 19.30 34.87 2.42
N ILE A 202 19.79 33.72 2.81
CA ILE A 202 21.22 33.41 2.90
C ILE A 202 21.79 33.22 1.49
N LYS A 203 22.89 33.93 1.18
CA LYS A 203 23.61 33.83 -0.10
C LYS A 203 24.80 32.88 0.06
N LEU A 204 24.93 31.88 -0.82
CA LEU A 204 26.09 31.02 -0.86
C LEU A 204 27.28 31.71 -1.53
N PRO A 205 28.54 31.23 -1.29
CA PRO A 205 29.73 31.74 -1.97
C PRO A 205 29.64 31.67 -3.50
N SER A 206 28.84 30.75 -4.05
CA SER A 206 28.56 30.63 -5.48
C SER A 206 27.64 31.72 -6.04
N GLY A 207 27.17 32.67 -5.21
CA GLY A 207 26.19 33.67 -5.58
C GLY A 207 24.74 33.21 -5.61
N ARG A 208 24.48 31.92 -5.43
CA ARG A 208 23.11 31.34 -5.36
C ARG A 208 22.53 31.51 -3.96
N TRP A 209 21.20 31.63 -3.89
CA TRP A 209 20.48 31.59 -2.62
C TRP A 209 20.48 30.20 -2.02
N LYS A 210 20.81 30.10 -0.74
CA LYS A 210 20.72 28.86 0.02
C LYS A 210 19.25 28.46 0.12
N SER A 211 18.95 27.19 -0.13
CA SER A 211 17.59 26.67 -0.12
C SER A 211 17.61 25.17 0.09
N HIS A 212 16.56 24.67 0.69
CA HIS A 212 16.30 23.26 0.83
C HIS A 212 14.96 22.90 0.19
N LYS A 213 14.69 21.61 0.11
CA LYS A 213 13.44 21.05 -0.39
C LYS A 213 12.59 20.67 0.82
N GLU A 214 11.36 21.15 0.86
CA GLU A 214 10.40 20.83 1.88
C GLU A 214 9.25 20.03 1.25
N ASP A 215 8.93 18.87 1.81
CA ASP A 215 7.85 18.05 1.32
C ASP A 215 6.50 18.67 1.71
N THR A 216 5.54 18.66 0.78
CA THR A 216 4.20 19.22 1.00
C THR A 216 3.44 18.43 2.06
N VAL A 217 3.67 17.13 2.14
CA VAL A 217 3.07 16.21 3.10
C VAL A 217 4.11 15.19 3.57
N ASP A 218 3.94 14.66 4.76
CA ASP A 218 4.86 13.71 5.38
C ASP A 218 4.59 12.23 5.01
N TRP A 219 3.74 11.96 4.02
CA TRP A 219 3.29 10.60 3.68
C TRP A 219 4.42 9.62 3.30
N ASN A 220 5.60 10.15 2.95
CA ASN A 220 6.78 9.36 2.62
C ASN A 220 7.70 9.13 3.83
N ASP A 221 7.34 9.64 5.00
CA ASP A 221 8.11 9.41 6.20
C ASP A 221 8.08 7.91 6.55
N GLN A 222 9.26 7.36 6.80
CA GLN A 222 9.47 5.94 7.09
C GLN A 222 8.69 5.47 8.33
N LYS A 223 8.37 6.36 9.26
CA LYS A 223 7.54 6.06 10.44
C LYS A 223 6.19 5.44 10.08
N TYR A 224 5.62 5.84 8.93
CA TYR A 224 4.31 5.33 8.51
C TYR A 224 4.30 3.85 8.17
N CYS A 225 5.42 3.26 7.77
CA CYS A 225 5.49 1.81 7.54
C CYS A 225 5.18 1.02 8.82
N GLU A 226 5.69 1.48 9.97
CA GLU A 226 5.42 0.85 11.26
C GLU A 226 4.01 1.21 11.77
N ILE A 227 3.60 2.47 11.67
CA ILE A 227 2.27 2.94 12.11
C ILE A 227 1.18 2.18 11.37
N TRP A 228 1.20 2.17 10.03
CA TRP A 228 0.15 1.52 9.25
C TRP A 228 0.12 0.01 9.44
N ARG A 229 1.28 -0.62 9.63
CA ARG A 229 1.35 -2.05 9.95
C ARG A 229 0.71 -2.35 11.30
N HIS A 230 1.03 -1.56 12.32
CA HIS A 230 0.43 -1.70 13.65
C HIS A 230 -1.09 -1.46 13.63
N GLU A 231 -1.55 -0.40 12.96
CA GLU A 231 -2.97 -0.10 12.86
C GLU A 231 -3.74 -1.19 12.10
N TRP A 232 -3.11 -1.80 11.07
CA TRP A 232 -3.69 -2.94 10.36
C TRP A 232 -3.80 -4.18 11.27
N GLU A 233 -2.82 -4.42 12.12
CA GLU A 233 -2.88 -5.45 13.17
C GLU A 233 -4.02 -5.20 14.15
N VAL A 234 -4.10 -3.99 14.69
CA VAL A 234 -5.10 -3.60 15.70
C VAL A 234 -6.53 -3.76 15.17
N ILE A 235 -6.81 -3.29 13.96
CA ILE A 235 -8.15 -3.39 13.40
C ILE A 235 -8.55 -4.83 13.10
N GLN A 236 -7.65 -5.66 12.56
CA GLN A 236 -7.90 -7.08 12.31
C GLN A 236 -8.22 -7.81 13.61
N ASN A 237 -7.44 -7.58 14.66
CA ASN A 237 -7.64 -8.21 15.97
C ASN A 237 -8.98 -7.82 16.61
N ARG A 238 -9.43 -6.57 16.41
CA ARG A 238 -10.75 -6.13 16.86
C ARG A 238 -11.87 -6.87 16.13
N TYR A 239 -11.75 -7.10 14.82
CA TYR A 239 -12.73 -7.86 14.05
C TYR A 239 -12.72 -9.35 14.42
N LEU A 240 -11.56 -9.94 14.67
CA LEU A 240 -11.46 -11.33 15.17
C LEU A 240 -12.16 -11.46 16.52
N GLU A 241 -11.88 -10.55 17.44
CA GLU A 241 -12.53 -10.54 18.77
C GLU A 241 -14.05 -10.36 18.69
N ALA A 242 -14.53 -9.44 17.85
CA ALA A 242 -15.95 -9.22 17.62
C ALA A 242 -16.70 -10.43 17.03
N ASN A 243 -15.97 -11.35 16.41
CA ASN A 243 -16.49 -12.62 15.87
C ASN A 243 -16.16 -13.83 16.77
N ASP A 244 -15.82 -13.62 18.04
CA ASP A 244 -15.47 -14.66 19.01
C ASP A 244 -14.36 -15.61 18.51
N ARG A 245 -13.38 -15.06 17.74
CA ARG A 245 -12.26 -15.84 17.23
C ARG A 245 -11.08 -15.77 18.18
N PRO A 246 -10.46 -16.93 18.53
CA PRO A 246 -9.29 -16.98 19.40
C PRO A 246 -8.01 -16.57 18.69
N GLU A 247 -7.98 -16.60 17.35
CA GLU A 247 -6.84 -16.24 16.53
C GLU A 247 -6.48 -14.77 16.72
N ARG A 248 -5.18 -14.46 16.62
CA ARG A 248 -4.67 -13.08 16.66
C ARG A 248 -3.62 -12.89 15.58
N VAL A 249 -3.60 -11.69 15.03
CA VAL A 249 -2.59 -11.21 14.07
C VAL A 249 -1.51 -10.50 14.85
N ASP A 250 -0.25 -10.78 14.53
CA ASP A 250 0.93 -10.05 15.02
C ASP A 250 1.82 -9.71 13.81
N LEU A 251 1.87 -8.44 13.45
CA LEU A 251 2.63 -7.92 12.30
C LEU A 251 4.03 -7.43 12.69
N ARG A 252 4.45 -7.63 13.91
CA ARG A 252 5.83 -7.33 14.33
C ARG A 252 6.81 -8.24 13.58
N SER A 253 8.07 -7.80 13.47
CA SER A 253 9.11 -8.68 12.94
C SER A 253 9.28 -9.92 13.83
N TYR A 254 9.66 -11.07 13.25
CA TYR A 254 9.88 -12.31 14.00
C TYR A 254 10.83 -12.12 15.20
N ALA A 255 11.87 -11.30 15.04
CA ALA A 255 12.77 -10.97 16.14
C ALA A 255 12.06 -10.25 17.30
N ARG A 256 11.10 -9.34 16.99
CA ARG A 256 10.29 -8.65 18.02
C ARG A 256 9.23 -9.56 18.63
N GLN A 257 8.82 -10.60 17.92
CA GLN A 257 7.91 -11.63 18.42
C GLN A 257 8.66 -12.66 19.30
N GLY A 258 10.00 -12.61 19.34
CA GLY A 258 10.83 -13.59 20.06
C GLY A 258 10.88 -14.96 19.34
N LEU A 259 10.58 -15.00 18.04
CA LEU A 259 10.62 -16.21 17.24
C LEU A 259 11.98 -16.32 16.55
N ASP A 260 12.64 -17.49 16.71
CA ASP A 260 13.89 -17.79 16.03
C ASP A 260 13.62 -18.21 14.59
N ARG A 261 14.39 -17.67 13.63
CA ARG A 261 14.24 -17.99 12.20
C ARG A 261 14.42 -19.47 11.88
N GLU A 262 15.25 -20.17 12.65
CA GLU A 262 15.50 -21.60 12.43
C GLU A 262 14.27 -22.47 12.73
N PHE A 263 13.40 -22.04 13.64
CA PHE A 263 12.18 -22.76 14.00
C PHE A 263 11.09 -22.74 12.90
N ILE A 264 11.10 -21.70 12.04
CA ILE A 264 10.07 -21.51 11.00
C ILE A 264 10.32 -22.42 9.79
N ILE A 265 11.58 -22.77 9.51
CA ILE A 265 11.95 -23.65 8.39
C ILE A 265 11.53 -25.10 8.65
N PHE A 266 11.52 -25.54 9.91
CA PHE A 266 11.12 -26.89 10.30
C PHE A 266 9.60 -27.17 10.22
N LEU A 267 8.77 -26.13 10.11
CA LEU A 267 7.31 -26.27 10.01
C LEU A 267 6.80 -26.26 8.56
N ILE A 268 7.69 -26.17 7.57
CA ILE A 268 7.38 -26.06 6.13
C ILE A 268 7.69 -27.38 5.39
N GLU A 269 8.35 -28.36 6.00
CA GLU A 269 8.48 -29.74 5.52
C GLU A 269 7.33 -30.63 6.04
#